data_af2e40b36828c1806713de2a21b35a75
#
_entry.id   af2e40b36828c1806713de2a21b35a75
#
_cell.length_a   1.000
_cell.length_b   1.000
_cell.length_c   1.000
_cell.angle_alpha   90.00
_cell.angle_beta   90.00
_cell.angle_gamma   90.00
#
_symmetry.space_group_name_H-M   'P 1'
#
loop_
_entity.id
_entity.type
_entity.pdbx_description
1 polymer ?
#
loop_
_entity_poly.entity_id
_entity_poly.type
_entity_poly.pdbx_seq_one_letter_code
_entity_poly.pdbx_strand_id
1 'polypeptide(L)'
;MKSIIYICPSAKNKPTGGIKIIYRHVELLSNLLPKGTESKIFHFENTNFKCDWFPHKVNFKKNSTFDSSKEFAIIPEWMAVYHAKILQNQNVKYGIFVLNGFYIYKKPKNNFTNLDIYEAYKKAEFILSCADEITEGIKLTFPEFKEKIVRVNISVDSRKYYCSKEIFEKKENLITYMPRKHKNNSEILLYILNRHLPKNWKIKSVDNLTELEVANIFKKSKIFLSFSELEGLGLPPIESALCGNHVIGYTGEGGKEFWNAPIFDEVFSGDIRTFAKKVIDKVTDFEKNGYIFNNFKPYIDKLADKYSVEKEKSSLSSLIEQIKNF
;
A
#
# COMPACT_ATOMS: atom_id res chain seq x y z
N MET A 1 12.49 21.29 -16.56
CA MET A 1 11.20 20.75 -16.13
C MET A 1 10.58 21.70 -15.12
N LYS A 2 9.24 21.94 -15.19
CA LYS A 2 8.49 22.82 -14.27
C LYS A 2 7.39 22.09 -13.48
N SER A 3 6.95 20.91 -13.94
CA SER A 3 5.90 20.17 -13.25
C SER A 3 6.07 18.66 -13.36
N ILE A 4 5.80 17.95 -12.26
CA ILE A 4 5.66 16.49 -12.19
C ILE A 4 4.17 16.18 -12.09
N ILE A 5 3.63 15.43 -13.04
CA ILE A 5 2.20 15.14 -13.16
C ILE A 5 1.95 13.66 -12.89
N TYR A 6 1.30 13.35 -11.76
CA TYR A 6 0.82 11.99 -11.52
C TYR A 6 -0.52 11.77 -12.20
N ILE A 7 -0.59 10.80 -13.09
CA ILE A 7 -1.84 10.35 -13.68
C ILE A 7 -2.56 9.48 -12.66
N CYS A 8 -3.81 9.76 -12.39
CA CYS A 8 -4.58 9.10 -11.35
C CYS A 8 -5.99 8.77 -11.84
N PRO A 9 -6.53 7.57 -11.57
CA PRO A 9 -7.91 7.25 -11.88
C PRO A 9 -8.87 8.02 -10.98
N SER A 10 -10.08 8.24 -11.46
CA SER A 10 -11.17 8.78 -10.64
C SER A 10 -11.85 7.64 -9.90
N ALA A 11 -11.69 7.56 -8.58
CA ALA A 11 -12.36 6.54 -7.79
C ALA A 11 -13.84 6.89 -7.62
N LYS A 12 -14.69 6.27 -8.36
CA LYS A 12 -16.14 6.38 -8.18
C LYS A 12 -16.53 5.80 -6.80
N ASN A 13 -16.62 6.66 -5.79
CA ASN A 13 -17.19 6.41 -4.45
C ASN A 13 -16.59 5.25 -3.62
N LYS A 14 -15.38 4.77 -3.91
CA LYS A 14 -14.73 3.72 -3.09
C LYS A 14 -13.28 4.08 -2.79
N PRO A 15 -12.90 4.18 -1.50
CA PRO A 15 -11.51 4.36 -1.10
C PRO A 15 -10.60 3.27 -1.65
N THR A 16 -9.48 3.66 -2.27
CA THR A 16 -8.43 2.74 -2.73
C THR A 16 -7.07 3.20 -2.23
N GLY A 17 -6.29 2.27 -1.68
CA GLY A 17 -4.95 2.56 -1.14
C GLY A 17 -4.02 3.18 -2.19
N GLY A 18 -4.06 2.70 -3.43
CA GLY A 18 -3.22 3.23 -4.51
C GLY A 18 -3.45 4.71 -4.83
N ILE A 19 -4.72 5.16 -4.87
CA ILE A 19 -5.05 6.58 -5.05
C ILE A 19 -4.51 7.41 -3.88
N LYS A 20 -4.72 6.98 -2.65
CA LYS A 20 -4.21 7.65 -1.46
C LYS A 20 -2.68 7.81 -1.51
N ILE A 21 -1.95 6.77 -1.93
CA ILE A 21 -0.50 6.81 -2.10
C ILE A 21 -0.10 7.84 -3.16
N ILE A 22 -0.75 7.86 -4.31
CA ILE A 22 -0.49 8.84 -5.37
C ILE A 22 -0.66 10.27 -4.84
N TYR A 23 -1.77 10.56 -4.18
CA TYR A 23 -2.04 11.88 -3.59
C TYR A 23 -0.99 12.27 -2.58
N ARG A 24 -0.61 11.34 -1.70
CA ARG A 24 0.42 11.58 -0.69
C ARG A 24 1.78 11.86 -1.32
N HIS A 25 2.19 11.11 -2.35
CA HIS A 25 3.42 11.39 -3.09
C HIS A 25 3.42 12.80 -3.68
N VAL A 26 2.31 13.22 -4.31
CA VAL A 26 2.18 14.57 -4.88
C VAL A 26 2.27 15.64 -3.78
N GLU A 27 1.63 15.42 -2.65
CA GLU A 27 1.67 16.35 -1.51
C GLU A 27 3.09 16.48 -0.91
N LEU A 28 3.79 15.36 -0.73
CA LEU A 28 5.16 15.35 -0.24
C LEU A 28 6.13 16.01 -1.25
N LEU A 29 6.00 15.68 -2.53
CA LEU A 29 6.80 16.29 -3.59
C LEU A 29 6.60 17.80 -3.66
N SER A 30 5.38 18.31 -3.47
CA SER A 30 5.11 19.76 -3.45
C SER A 30 5.93 20.50 -2.37
N ASN A 31 6.31 19.81 -1.30
CA ASN A 31 7.13 20.38 -0.22
C ASN A 31 8.65 20.18 -0.43
N LEU A 32 9.05 19.27 -1.33
CA LEU A 32 10.44 18.91 -1.58
C LEU A 32 11.00 19.57 -2.86
N LEU A 33 10.13 19.93 -3.79
CA LEU A 33 10.51 20.51 -5.06
C LEU A 33 11.04 21.94 -4.90
N PRO A 34 12.04 22.36 -5.71
CA PRO A 34 12.54 23.72 -5.68
C PRO A 34 11.47 24.74 -6.11
N LYS A 35 11.65 25.99 -5.71
CA LYS A 35 10.76 27.09 -6.12
C LYS A 35 10.60 27.14 -7.64
N GLY A 36 9.37 27.27 -8.11
CA GLY A 36 9.02 27.31 -9.53
C GLY A 36 8.82 25.94 -10.18
N THR A 37 8.96 24.86 -9.42
CA THR A 37 8.55 23.50 -9.83
C THR A 37 7.37 23.04 -8.98
N GLU A 38 6.41 22.35 -9.60
CA GLU A 38 5.17 21.88 -8.93
C GLU A 38 4.96 20.39 -9.17
N SER A 39 4.22 19.77 -8.25
CA SER A 39 3.63 18.46 -8.45
C SER A 39 2.11 18.57 -8.53
N LYS A 40 1.49 17.83 -9.45
CA LYS A 40 0.03 17.88 -9.71
C LYS A 40 -0.52 16.49 -9.93
N ILE A 41 -1.83 16.36 -9.72
CA ILE A 41 -2.60 15.19 -10.13
C ILE A 41 -3.38 15.50 -11.40
N PHE A 42 -3.41 14.55 -12.33
CA PHE A 42 -4.27 14.57 -13.49
C PHE A 42 -5.25 13.40 -13.46
N HIS A 43 -6.53 13.72 -13.26
CA HIS A 43 -7.62 12.74 -13.38
C HIS A 43 -8.14 12.72 -14.82
N PHE A 44 -7.71 11.75 -15.59
CA PHE A 44 -8.02 11.67 -17.02
C PHE A 44 -9.48 11.31 -17.33
N GLU A 45 -10.16 10.54 -16.46
CA GLU A 45 -11.56 10.15 -16.66
C GLU A 45 -12.54 11.28 -16.31
N ASN A 46 -12.19 12.10 -15.33
CA ASN A 46 -12.99 13.22 -14.85
C ASN A 46 -12.09 14.30 -14.25
N THR A 47 -11.77 15.30 -15.04
CA THR A 47 -10.88 16.40 -14.61
C THR A 47 -11.44 17.27 -13.48
N ASN A 48 -12.74 17.16 -13.19
CA ASN A 48 -13.41 17.81 -12.07
C ASN A 48 -13.53 16.90 -10.83
N PHE A 49 -13.01 15.68 -10.89
CA PHE A 49 -13.02 14.77 -9.75
C PHE A 49 -12.28 15.39 -8.56
N LYS A 50 -12.91 15.31 -7.39
CA LYS A 50 -12.34 15.68 -6.10
C LYS A 50 -12.40 14.46 -5.19
N CYS A 51 -11.24 14.08 -4.65
CA CYS A 51 -11.18 13.04 -3.64
C CYS A 51 -11.56 13.63 -2.28
N ASP A 52 -12.60 13.12 -1.66
CA ASP A 52 -13.16 13.63 -0.38
C ASP A 52 -13.01 12.65 0.81
N TRP A 53 -12.53 11.45 0.55
CA TRP A 53 -12.43 10.42 1.59
C TRP A 53 -11.15 10.46 2.45
N PHE A 54 -10.27 11.42 2.18
CA PHE A 54 -9.16 11.80 3.07
C PHE A 54 -8.76 13.26 2.81
N PRO A 55 -8.23 13.97 3.83
CA PRO A 55 -7.75 15.34 3.66
C PRO A 55 -6.46 15.36 2.84
N HIS A 56 -6.35 16.29 1.89
CA HIS A 56 -5.16 16.51 1.06
C HIS A 56 -5.03 17.95 0.61
N LYS A 57 -3.79 18.36 0.22
CA LYS A 57 -3.48 19.69 -0.32
C LYS A 57 -2.74 19.57 -1.64
N VAL A 58 -3.34 18.89 -2.62
CA VAL A 58 -2.73 18.68 -3.93
C VAL A 58 -3.31 19.64 -4.98
N ASN A 59 -2.47 20.05 -5.94
CA ASN A 59 -2.88 20.77 -7.12
C ASN A 59 -3.31 19.81 -8.23
N PHE A 60 -4.23 20.26 -9.10
CA PHE A 60 -4.75 19.46 -10.21
C PHE A 60 -4.38 20.07 -11.56
N LYS A 61 -4.00 19.20 -12.49
CA LYS A 61 -3.94 19.53 -13.93
C LYS A 61 -5.34 19.28 -14.53
N LYS A 62 -5.85 20.28 -15.26
CA LYS A 62 -7.21 20.22 -15.81
C LYS A 62 -7.27 19.85 -17.29
N ASN A 63 -6.23 20.14 -18.06
CA ASN A 63 -6.17 19.84 -19.48
C ASN A 63 -5.43 18.52 -19.76
N SER A 64 -5.82 17.83 -20.83
CA SER A 64 -5.21 16.56 -21.26
C SER A 64 -3.98 16.74 -22.16
N THR A 65 -3.66 17.96 -22.58
CA THR A 65 -2.46 18.26 -23.37
C THR A 65 -1.30 18.47 -22.43
N PHE A 66 -0.18 17.80 -22.66
CA PHE A 66 1.04 17.93 -21.90
C PHE A 66 2.07 18.77 -22.68
N ASP A 67 2.78 19.63 -21.96
CA ASP A 67 3.91 20.42 -22.48
C ASP A 67 5.20 19.61 -22.28
N SER A 68 5.70 18.99 -23.36
CA SER A 68 6.91 18.15 -23.33
C SER A 68 8.18 18.89 -22.88
N SER A 69 8.21 20.22 -22.97
CA SER A 69 9.34 21.05 -22.53
C SER A 69 9.32 21.35 -21.03
N LYS A 70 8.17 21.13 -20.36
CA LYS A 70 7.95 21.55 -18.96
C LYS A 70 7.42 20.46 -18.05
N GLU A 71 6.75 19.45 -18.58
CA GLU A 71 6.01 18.47 -17.79
C GLU A 71 6.64 17.07 -17.91
N PHE A 72 6.75 16.39 -16.78
CA PHE A 72 7.11 14.98 -16.67
C PHE A 72 5.93 14.21 -16.08
N ALA A 73 5.54 13.08 -16.68
CA ALA A 73 4.39 12.31 -16.23
C ALA A 73 4.80 11.08 -15.41
N ILE A 74 4.02 10.72 -14.39
CA ILE A 74 4.14 9.45 -13.67
C ILE A 74 2.83 8.69 -13.81
N ILE A 75 2.91 7.49 -14.36
CA ILE A 75 1.76 6.65 -14.73
C ILE A 75 1.69 5.46 -13.77
N PRO A 76 0.56 5.17 -13.09
CA PRO A 76 0.41 3.92 -12.37
C PRO A 76 0.37 2.72 -13.33
N GLU A 77 0.89 1.56 -12.88
CA GLU A 77 1.15 0.37 -13.70
C GLU A 77 -0.08 -0.12 -14.49
N TRP A 78 -1.26 -0.12 -13.88
CA TRP A 78 -2.48 -0.61 -14.56
C TRP A 78 -3.00 0.28 -15.68
N MET A 79 -2.43 1.48 -15.81
CA MET A 79 -2.74 2.47 -16.83
C MET A 79 -1.57 2.68 -17.79
N ALA A 80 -0.44 2.00 -17.58
CA ALA A 80 0.83 2.27 -18.24
C ALA A 80 0.69 2.21 -19.77
N VAL A 81 0.11 1.16 -20.32
CA VAL A 81 0.01 0.97 -21.78
C VAL A 81 -0.76 2.09 -22.46
N TYR A 82 -1.93 2.43 -21.93
CA TYR A 82 -2.80 3.44 -22.55
C TYR A 82 -2.17 4.84 -22.49
N HIS A 83 -1.71 5.24 -21.31
CA HIS A 83 -1.15 6.59 -21.14
C HIS A 83 0.25 6.74 -21.73
N ALA A 84 1.06 5.68 -21.74
CA ALA A 84 2.36 5.72 -22.41
C ALA A 84 2.22 6.09 -23.90
N LYS A 85 1.26 5.49 -24.61
CA LYS A 85 1.00 5.82 -26.03
C LYS A 85 0.60 7.28 -26.21
N ILE A 86 -0.26 7.81 -25.34
CA ILE A 86 -0.69 9.22 -25.39
C ILE A 86 0.49 10.16 -25.18
N LEU A 87 1.30 9.90 -24.14
CA LEU A 87 2.45 10.74 -23.79
C LEU A 87 3.54 10.69 -24.86
N GLN A 88 3.80 9.51 -25.44
CA GLN A 88 4.74 9.34 -26.55
C GLN A 88 4.31 10.17 -27.78
N ASN A 89 3.02 10.17 -28.12
CA ASN A 89 2.50 10.99 -29.22
C ASN A 89 2.63 12.50 -28.95
N GLN A 90 2.76 12.90 -27.70
CA GLN A 90 3.00 14.30 -27.29
C GLN A 90 4.48 14.57 -26.98
N ASN A 91 5.38 13.62 -27.23
CA ASN A 91 6.82 13.68 -26.92
C ASN A 91 7.10 13.98 -25.42
N VAL A 92 6.24 13.52 -24.51
CA VAL A 92 6.37 13.74 -23.06
C VAL A 92 7.10 12.58 -22.43
N LYS A 93 8.14 12.87 -21.65
CA LYS A 93 8.87 11.90 -20.82
C LYS A 93 8.01 11.42 -19.66
N TYR A 94 8.15 10.15 -19.31
CA TYR A 94 7.37 9.58 -18.22
C TYR A 94 8.10 8.49 -17.45
N GLY A 95 7.69 8.29 -16.20
CA GLY A 95 8.00 7.13 -15.37
C GLY A 95 6.74 6.30 -15.11
N ILE A 96 6.94 5.03 -14.72
CA ILE A 96 5.84 4.14 -14.33
C ILE A 96 5.94 3.90 -12.82
N PHE A 97 4.83 4.08 -12.09
CA PHE A 97 4.75 3.80 -10.67
C PHE A 97 4.01 2.49 -10.44
N VAL A 98 4.74 1.47 -10.04
CA VAL A 98 4.22 0.13 -9.76
C VAL A 98 3.82 0.05 -8.29
N LEU A 99 2.52 0.14 -8.04
CA LEU A 99 1.90 0.02 -6.72
C LEU A 99 1.53 -1.42 -6.37
N ASN A 100 1.27 -2.24 -7.39
CA ASN A 100 1.05 -3.67 -7.27
C ASN A 100 1.65 -4.40 -8.48
N GLY A 101 2.78 -5.06 -8.30
CA GLY A 101 3.52 -5.77 -9.35
C GLY A 101 2.70 -6.84 -10.07
N PHE A 102 1.71 -7.44 -9.42
CA PHE A 102 0.87 -8.48 -10.02
C PHE A 102 -0.06 -7.95 -11.12
N TYR A 103 -0.25 -6.64 -11.21
CA TYR A 103 -1.01 -6.04 -12.33
C TYR A 103 -0.24 -6.05 -13.65
N ILE A 104 1.08 -6.19 -13.64
CA ILE A 104 1.91 -6.37 -14.85
C ILE A 104 1.52 -7.65 -15.59
N TYR A 105 1.11 -8.70 -14.85
CA TYR A 105 0.75 -10.01 -15.41
C TYR A 105 -0.71 -10.13 -15.83
N LYS A 106 -1.53 -9.12 -15.55
CA LYS A 106 -2.94 -9.13 -15.97
C LYS A 106 -3.03 -8.87 -17.46
N LYS A 107 -3.86 -9.68 -18.13
CA LYS A 107 -4.13 -9.50 -19.57
C LYS A 107 -4.56 -8.06 -19.83
N PRO A 108 -3.89 -7.34 -20.73
CA PRO A 108 -4.24 -5.98 -21.06
C PRO A 108 -5.68 -5.86 -21.58
N LYS A 109 -6.35 -4.77 -21.26
CA LYS A 109 -7.66 -4.43 -21.80
C LYS A 109 -7.52 -3.74 -23.16
N ASN A 110 -8.63 -3.57 -23.88
CA ASN A 110 -8.71 -2.76 -25.11
C ASN A 110 -7.78 -3.25 -26.24
N ASN A 111 -7.69 -4.57 -26.46
CA ASN A 111 -6.87 -5.19 -27.51
C ASN A 111 -5.35 -4.92 -27.39
N PHE A 112 -4.88 -4.44 -26.25
CA PHE A 112 -3.45 -4.35 -25.99
C PHE A 112 -2.83 -5.75 -25.78
N THR A 113 -1.57 -5.86 -26.07
CA THR A 113 -0.77 -7.10 -25.99
C THR A 113 0.31 -7.00 -24.91
N ASN A 114 0.96 -8.11 -24.61
CA ASN A 114 2.14 -8.12 -23.73
C ASN A 114 3.30 -7.30 -24.33
N LEU A 115 3.39 -7.20 -25.66
CA LEU A 115 4.37 -6.34 -26.33
C LEU A 115 4.10 -4.86 -26.05
N ASP A 116 2.83 -4.44 -25.97
CA ASP A 116 2.49 -3.06 -25.61
C ASP A 116 2.89 -2.74 -24.17
N ILE A 117 2.78 -3.72 -23.25
CA ILE A 117 3.27 -3.57 -21.87
C ILE A 117 4.79 -3.39 -21.91
N TYR A 118 5.51 -4.28 -22.59
CA TYR A 118 6.95 -4.23 -22.72
C TYR A 118 7.43 -2.89 -23.28
N GLU A 119 6.83 -2.41 -24.36
CA GLU A 119 7.18 -1.12 -24.97
C GLU A 119 6.90 0.08 -24.07
N ALA A 120 5.82 0.03 -23.25
CA ALA A 120 5.55 1.08 -22.29
C ALA A 120 6.67 1.16 -21.22
N TYR A 121 7.09 0.00 -20.68
CA TYR A 121 8.17 -0.07 -19.69
C TYR A 121 9.55 0.26 -20.30
N LYS A 122 9.82 -0.19 -21.52
CA LYS A 122 11.06 0.10 -22.26
C LYS A 122 11.28 1.59 -22.46
N LYS A 123 10.22 2.34 -22.79
CA LYS A 123 10.28 3.78 -23.06
C LYS A 123 10.12 4.65 -21.81
N ALA A 124 9.80 4.07 -20.67
CA ALA A 124 9.81 4.79 -19.40
C ALA A 124 11.24 5.18 -19.02
N GLU A 125 11.43 6.38 -18.50
CA GLU A 125 12.73 6.87 -18.02
C GLU A 125 13.14 6.10 -16.74
N PHE A 126 12.18 5.79 -15.87
CA PHE A 126 12.35 4.97 -14.67
C PHE A 126 11.09 4.21 -14.31
N ILE A 127 11.23 3.22 -13.43
CA ILE A 127 10.14 2.40 -12.89
C ILE A 127 10.19 2.50 -11.37
N LEU A 128 9.20 3.18 -10.78
CA LEU A 128 9.09 3.27 -9.32
C LEU A 128 8.52 1.97 -8.75
N SER A 129 9.15 1.46 -7.73
CA SER A 129 8.73 0.28 -6.98
C SER A 129 8.56 0.65 -5.50
N CYS A 130 7.46 0.24 -4.87
CA CYS A 130 7.20 0.56 -3.48
C CYS A 130 7.32 -0.63 -2.51
N ALA A 131 7.68 -1.81 -3.00
CA ALA A 131 7.92 -3.01 -2.19
C ALA A 131 9.02 -3.88 -2.81
N ASP A 132 9.68 -4.70 -1.99
CA ASP A 132 10.74 -5.60 -2.46
C ASP A 132 10.19 -6.63 -3.45
N GLU A 133 9.02 -7.19 -3.19
CA GLU A 133 8.32 -8.12 -4.09
C GLU A 133 8.08 -7.49 -5.47
N ILE A 134 7.69 -6.22 -5.51
CA ILE A 134 7.50 -5.50 -6.78
C ILE A 134 8.83 -5.34 -7.51
N THR A 135 9.89 -4.98 -6.79
CA THR A 135 11.23 -4.81 -7.34
C THR A 135 11.72 -6.10 -7.99
N GLU A 136 11.63 -7.21 -7.25
CA GLU A 136 12.07 -8.51 -7.75
C GLU A 136 11.17 -9.03 -8.89
N GLY A 137 9.85 -8.81 -8.80
CA GLY A 137 8.91 -9.12 -9.88
C GLY A 137 9.23 -8.38 -11.18
N ILE A 138 9.56 -7.09 -11.11
CA ILE A 138 9.98 -6.31 -12.29
C ILE A 138 11.30 -6.84 -12.85
N LYS A 139 12.30 -7.11 -12.02
CA LYS A 139 13.59 -7.67 -12.44
C LYS A 139 13.44 -9.03 -13.12
N LEU A 140 12.54 -9.87 -12.61
CA LEU A 140 12.25 -11.18 -13.19
C LEU A 140 11.53 -11.05 -14.55
N THR A 141 10.62 -10.09 -14.67
CA THR A 141 9.78 -9.92 -15.87
C THR A 141 10.53 -9.17 -16.98
N PHE A 142 11.32 -8.17 -16.61
CA PHE A 142 12.05 -7.28 -17.50
C PHE A 142 13.49 -7.09 -17.00
N PRO A 143 14.35 -8.14 -17.08
CA PRO A 143 15.70 -8.10 -16.54
C PRO A 143 16.56 -7.01 -17.15
N GLU A 144 16.30 -6.61 -18.40
CA GLU A 144 16.98 -5.52 -19.11
C GLU A 144 16.66 -4.12 -18.58
N PHE A 145 15.57 -3.96 -17.79
CA PHE A 145 15.18 -2.66 -17.21
C PHE A 145 15.58 -2.51 -15.75
N LYS A 146 16.39 -3.42 -15.20
CA LYS A 146 16.79 -3.42 -13.79
C LYS A 146 17.39 -2.09 -13.32
N GLU A 147 18.19 -1.44 -14.19
CA GLU A 147 18.84 -0.15 -13.89
C GLU A 147 17.86 1.04 -13.89
N LYS A 148 16.65 0.86 -14.41
CA LYS A 148 15.59 1.88 -14.37
C LYS A 148 14.75 1.81 -13.09
N ILE A 149 14.94 0.78 -12.26
CA ILE A 149 14.11 0.58 -11.06
C ILE A 149 14.57 1.51 -9.97
N VAL A 150 13.64 2.32 -9.48
CA VAL A 150 13.84 3.26 -8.37
C VAL A 150 12.94 2.85 -7.22
N ARG A 151 13.54 2.47 -6.09
CA ARG A 151 12.79 2.12 -4.88
C ARG A 151 12.31 3.38 -4.18
N VAL A 152 10.99 3.50 -3.98
CA VAL A 152 10.37 4.55 -3.18
C VAL A 152 9.69 3.95 -1.97
N ASN A 153 9.81 4.60 -0.83
CA ASN A 153 9.13 4.16 0.39
C ASN A 153 7.70 4.71 0.42
N ILE A 154 6.85 3.96 1.12
CA ILE A 154 5.50 4.40 1.46
C ILE A 154 5.41 4.51 2.95
N SER A 155 4.86 5.60 3.48
CA SER A 155 4.69 5.76 4.90
C SER A 155 3.25 5.52 5.35
N VAL A 156 3.10 5.16 6.61
CA VAL A 156 1.84 5.07 7.32
C VAL A 156 1.67 6.29 8.22
N ASP A 157 0.47 6.85 8.30
CA ASP A 157 0.19 8.05 9.11
C ASP A 157 0.30 7.71 10.62
N SER A 158 1.47 8.02 11.20
CA SER A 158 1.78 7.77 12.62
C SER A 158 0.92 8.57 13.60
N ARG A 159 0.17 9.58 13.13
CA ARG A 159 -0.80 10.30 13.97
C ARG A 159 -2.08 9.49 14.18
N LYS A 160 -2.38 8.59 13.26
CA LYS A 160 -3.56 7.70 13.29
C LYS A 160 -3.19 6.30 13.80
N TYR A 161 -2.15 5.70 13.22
CA TYR A 161 -1.73 4.33 13.50
C TYR A 161 -0.49 4.35 14.39
N TYR A 162 -0.69 4.22 15.69
CA TYR A 162 0.36 4.19 16.71
C TYR A 162 -0.12 3.43 17.94
N CYS A 163 0.82 3.00 18.76
CA CYS A 163 0.54 2.34 20.04
C CYS A 163 1.40 2.93 21.15
N SER A 164 0.77 3.53 22.15
CA SER A 164 1.39 3.83 23.43
C SER A 164 1.16 2.69 24.42
N LYS A 165 1.90 2.68 25.54
CA LYS A 165 1.67 1.71 26.62
C LYS A 165 0.23 1.76 27.12
N GLU A 166 -0.31 2.97 27.31
CA GLU A 166 -1.69 3.16 27.76
C GLU A 166 -2.72 2.59 26.78
N ILE A 167 -2.55 2.77 25.46
CA ILE A 167 -3.42 2.17 24.44
C ILE A 167 -3.30 0.64 24.49
N PHE A 168 -2.09 0.12 24.61
CA PHE A 168 -1.84 -1.31 24.63
C PHE A 168 -2.49 -2.00 25.83
N GLU A 169 -2.40 -1.43 27.01
CA GLU A 169 -2.97 -1.97 28.25
C GLU A 169 -4.51 -1.94 28.27
N LYS A 170 -5.13 -1.02 27.49
CA LYS A 170 -6.58 -0.92 27.34
C LYS A 170 -7.18 -1.81 26.24
N LYS A 171 -6.35 -2.64 25.56
CA LYS A 171 -6.85 -3.50 24.49
C LYS A 171 -7.82 -4.57 24.98
N GLU A 172 -8.86 -4.75 24.20
CA GLU A 172 -9.90 -5.74 24.42
C GLU A 172 -9.50 -7.11 23.82
N ASN A 173 -10.04 -8.19 24.35
CA ASN A 173 -9.95 -9.53 23.74
C ASN A 173 -10.76 -9.55 22.44
N LEU A 174 -10.26 -8.83 21.46
CA LEU A 174 -10.89 -8.57 20.17
C LEU A 174 -9.97 -9.02 19.02
N ILE A 175 -10.51 -9.86 18.17
CA ILE A 175 -9.94 -10.25 16.89
C ILE A 175 -10.62 -9.43 15.79
N THR A 176 -9.84 -8.84 14.91
CA THR A 176 -10.37 -8.06 13.77
C THR A 176 -9.90 -8.64 12.45
N TYR A 177 -10.66 -8.43 11.37
CA TYR A 177 -10.33 -8.84 10.02
C TYR A 177 -11.04 -7.97 8.98
N MET A 178 -10.52 -7.94 7.75
CA MET A 178 -11.14 -7.27 6.61
C MET A 178 -11.70 -8.30 5.62
N PRO A 179 -13.05 -8.39 5.45
CA PRO A 179 -13.69 -9.47 4.70
C PRO A 179 -13.60 -9.35 3.17
N ARG A 180 -13.10 -8.23 2.66
CA ARG A 180 -13.13 -7.91 1.22
C ARG A 180 -12.33 -8.89 0.35
N LYS A 181 -11.25 -9.46 0.88
CA LYS A 181 -10.39 -10.42 0.17
C LYS A 181 -10.51 -11.80 0.78
N HIS A 182 -10.37 -12.83 -0.03
CA HIS A 182 -10.51 -14.22 0.38
C HIS A 182 -11.76 -14.48 1.25
N LYS A 183 -12.92 -13.97 0.82
CA LYS A 183 -14.18 -14.07 1.59
C LYS A 183 -14.47 -15.49 2.05
N ASN A 184 -14.38 -16.49 1.14
CA ASN A 184 -14.62 -17.88 1.51
C ASN A 184 -13.67 -18.38 2.60
N ASN A 185 -12.38 -18.02 2.51
CA ASN A 185 -11.39 -18.42 3.52
C ASN A 185 -11.72 -17.81 4.89
N SER A 186 -12.12 -16.53 4.90
CA SER A 186 -12.51 -15.88 6.16
C SER A 186 -13.77 -16.53 6.76
N GLU A 187 -14.78 -16.83 5.97
CA GLU A 187 -16.01 -17.49 6.45
C GLU A 187 -15.73 -18.86 7.07
N ILE A 188 -14.91 -19.69 6.42
CA ILE A 188 -14.51 -21.01 6.95
C ILE A 188 -13.72 -20.86 8.24
N LEU A 189 -12.72 -19.95 8.25
CA LEU A 189 -11.90 -19.71 9.43
C LEU A 189 -12.77 -19.25 10.63
N LEU A 190 -13.65 -18.29 10.42
CA LEU A 190 -14.53 -17.78 11.46
C LEU A 190 -15.47 -18.83 12.01
N TYR A 191 -15.99 -19.73 11.17
CA TYR A 191 -16.81 -20.86 11.61
C TYR A 191 -16.04 -21.76 12.58
N ILE A 192 -14.75 -22.05 12.29
CA ILE A 192 -13.90 -22.85 13.19
C ILE A 192 -13.63 -22.08 14.48
N LEU A 193 -13.21 -20.82 14.40
CA LEU A 193 -12.85 -20.02 15.57
C LEU A 193 -14.00 -19.84 16.55
N ASN A 194 -15.22 -19.65 16.08
CA ASN A 194 -16.42 -19.52 16.93
C ASN A 194 -16.68 -20.73 17.83
N ARG A 195 -16.09 -21.91 17.53
CA ARG A 195 -16.21 -23.12 18.35
C ARG A 195 -15.07 -23.30 19.35
N HIS A 196 -13.96 -22.58 19.16
CA HIS A 196 -12.73 -22.78 19.93
C HIS A 196 -12.33 -21.60 20.79
N LEU A 197 -12.82 -20.39 20.46
CA LEU A 197 -12.48 -19.20 21.23
C LEU A 197 -13.15 -19.17 22.60
N PRO A 198 -12.44 -18.70 23.65
CA PRO A 198 -13.02 -18.43 24.93
C PRO A 198 -14.16 -17.39 24.83
N LYS A 199 -15.17 -17.48 25.74
CA LYS A 199 -16.36 -16.61 25.70
C LYS A 199 -16.08 -15.12 25.87
N ASN A 200 -14.92 -14.76 26.44
CA ASN A 200 -14.46 -13.38 26.62
C ASN A 200 -13.77 -12.80 25.37
N TRP A 201 -13.58 -13.59 24.30
CA TRP A 201 -13.06 -13.13 23.01
C TRP A 201 -14.19 -12.85 22.04
N LYS A 202 -14.01 -11.76 21.27
CA LYS A 202 -14.94 -11.33 20.21
C LYS A 202 -14.24 -11.26 18.89
N ILE A 203 -14.98 -11.47 17.80
CA ILE A 203 -14.50 -11.27 16.44
C ILE A 203 -15.33 -10.14 15.80
N LYS A 204 -14.65 -9.21 15.10
CA LYS A 204 -15.30 -8.09 14.43
C LYS A 204 -14.71 -7.87 13.02
N SER A 205 -15.60 -7.73 12.03
CA SER A 205 -15.23 -7.28 10.70
C SER A 205 -14.92 -5.78 10.70
N VAL A 206 -13.92 -5.39 9.89
CA VAL A 206 -13.54 -4.01 9.61
C VAL A 206 -13.88 -3.75 8.15
N ASP A 207 -15.08 -3.25 7.90
CA ASP A 207 -15.63 -3.00 6.57
C ASP A 207 -16.53 -1.78 6.57
N ASN A 208 -16.56 -1.05 5.44
CA ASN A 208 -17.36 0.18 5.25
C ASN A 208 -17.15 1.25 6.33
N LEU A 209 -15.91 1.40 6.80
CA LEU A 209 -15.50 2.34 7.83
C LEU A 209 -14.57 3.40 7.28
N THR A 210 -14.59 4.57 7.90
CA THR A 210 -13.59 5.62 7.67
C THR A 210 -12.21 5.18 8.19
N GLU A 211 -11.15 5.79 7.68
CA GLU A 211 -9.79 5.50 8.12
C GLU A 211 -9.60 5.70 9.64
N LEU A 212 -10.25 6.73 10.21
CA LEU A 212 -10.18 7.00 11.65
C LEU A 212 -10.87 5.91 12.48
N GLU A 213 -12.02 5.44 12.01
CA GLU A 213 -12.73 4.33 12.66
C GLU A 213 -11.92 3.03 12.59
N VAL A 214 -11.27 2.74 11.44
CA VAL A 214 -10.35 1.61 11.30
C VAL A 214 -9.22 1.71 12.31
N ALA A 215 -8.54 2.86 12.41
CA ALA A 215 -7.46 3.07 13.37
C ALA A 215 -7.93 2.89 14.82
N ASN A 216 -9.11 3.41 15.16
CA ASN A 216 -9.69 3.26 16.50
C ASN A 216 -10.04 1.81 16.85
N ILE A 217 -10.50 1.02 15.88
CA ILE A 217 -10.76 -0.41 16.08
C ILE A 217 -9.44 -1.16 16.26
N PHE A 218 -8.40 -0.87 15.46
CA PHE A 218 -7.09 -1.49 15.62
C PHE A 218 -6.43 -1.16 16.95
N LYS A 219 -6.65 0.04 17.51
CA LYS A 219 -6.16 0.40 18.84
C LYS A 219 -6.86 -0.38 19.96
N LYS A 220 -8.08 -0.87 19.74
CA LYS A 220 -8.84 -1.67 20.70
C LYS A 220 -8.57 -3.17 20.58
N SER A 221 -8.23 -3.67 19.39
CA SER A 221 -8.06 -5.11 19.15
C SER A 221 -6.66 -5.61 19.52
N LYS A 222 -6.54 -6.88 19.92
CA LYS A 222 -5.28 -7.58 20.18
C LYS A 222 -4.76 -8.32 18.96
N ILE A 223 -5.66 -8.84 18.13
CA ILE A 223 -5.29 -9.67 16.97
C ILE A 223 -5.94 -9.10 15.70
N PHE A 224 -5.18 -9.07 14.61
CA PHE A 224 -5.68 -8.82 13.27
C PHE A 224 -5.44 -10.04 12.38
N LEU A 225 -6.49 -10.50 11.70
CA LEU A 225 -6.38 -11.60 10.73
C LEU A 225 -6.21 -11.01 9.33
N SER A 226 -5.08 -11.32 8.70
CA SER A 226 -4.76 -10.89 7.35
C SER A 226 -5.19 -11.92 6.33
N PHE A 227 -6.12 -11.53 5.47
CA PHE A 227 -6.51 -12.29 4.27
C PHE A 227 -5.97 -11.62 3.01
N SER A 228 -4.74 -11.11 3.05
CA SER A 228 -4.11 -10.44 1.91
C SER A 228 -3.99 -11.39 0.71
N GLU A 229 -4.19 -10.86 -0.49
CA GLU A 229 -4.12 -11.60 -1.75
C GLU A 229 -3.32 -10.75 -2.74
N LEU A 230 -2.24 -11.28 -3.28
CA LEU A 230 -1.38 -10.67 -4.31
C LEU A 230 -1.31 -9.14 -4.21
N GLU A 231 -0.76 -8.66 -3.10
CA GLU A 231 -0.62 -7.22 -2.80
C GLU A 231 0.76 -6.69 -3.22
N GLY A 232 0.83 -5.40 -3.50
CA GLY A 232 2.11 -4.72 -3.66
C GLY A 232 2.87 -4.62 -2.34
N LEU A 233 2.28 -3.99 -1.34
CA LEU A 233 2.83 -3.89 0.02
C LEU A 233 1.87 -4.43 1.08
N GLY A 234 0.57 -4.12 0.99
CA GLY A 234 -0.42 -4.55 1.98
C GLY A 234 -0.41 -3.65 3.23
N LEU A 235 -1.02 -2.48 3.16
CA LEU A 235 -1.03 -1.51 4.28
C LEU A 235 -1.78 -1.98 5.54
N PRO A 236 -2.95 -2.66 5.47
CA PRO A 236 -3.70 -3.00 6.68
C PRO A 236 -2.95 -3.83 7.73
N PRO A 237 -2.14 -4.86 7.37
CA PRO A 237 -1.28 -5.53 8.33
C PRO A 237 -0.29 -4.61 9.04
N ILE A 238 0.34 -3.66 8.31
CA ILE A 238 1.26 -2.67 8.87
C ILE A 238 0.51 -1.73 9.83
N GLU A 239 -0.61 -1.16 9.37
CA GLU A 239 -1.45 -0.24 10.13
C GLU A 239 -1.93 -0.88 11.45
N SER A 240 -2.33 -2.14 11.38
CA SER A 240 -2.76 -2.91 12.55
C SER A 240 -1.60 -3.19 13.52
N ALA A 241 -0.43 -3.62 13.02
CA ALA A 241 0.75 -3.88 13.83
C ALA A 241 1.26 -2.60 14.52
N LEU A 242 1.25 -1.46 13.83
CA LEU A 242 1.58 -0.15 14.41
C LEU A 242 0.63 0.25 15.54
N CYS A 243 -0.62 -0.20 15.50
CA CYS A 243 -1.57 -0.06 16.60
C CYS A 243 -1.35 -1.08 17.72
N GLY A 244 -0.31 -1.91 17.64
CA GLY A 244 0.04 -2.89 18.67
C GLY A 244 -0.71 -4.21 18.56
N ASN A 245 -1.29 -4.57 17.42
CA ASN A 245 -1.92 -5.88 17.24
C ASN A 245 -0.89 -6.94 16.89
N HIS A 246 -1.15 -8.17 17.30
CA HIS A 246 -0.54 -9.34 16.72
C HIS A 246 -1.23 -9.67 15.40
N VAL A 247 -0.48 -9.86 14.34
CA VAL A 247 -1.01 -10.08 12.99
C VAL A 247 -0.80 -11.53 12.59
N ILE A 248 -1.87 -12.23 12.22
CA ILE A 248 -1.81 -13.63 11.79
C ILE A 248 -2.43 -13.73 10.39
N GLY A 249 -1.81 -14.46 9.47
CA GLY A 249 -2.44 -14.80 8.20
C GLY A 249 -1.56 -14.68 6.97
N TYR A 250 -2.16 -14.31 5.86
CA TYR A 250 -1.52 -14.27 4.56
C TYR A 250 -0.76 -12.98 4.36
N THR A 251 0.48 -13.08 3.87
CA THR A 251 1.35 -11.92 3.60
C THR A 251 0.91 -11.13 2.36
N GLY A 252 0.20 -11.80 1.41
CA GLY A 252 -0.11 -11.24 0.10
C GLY A 252 1.12 -11.01 -0.77
N GLU A 253 2.21 -11.75 -0.51
CA GLU A 253 3.54 -11.68 -1.10
C GLU A 253 4.29 -10.39 -0.75
N GLY A 254 3.77 -9.21 -1.11
CA GLY A 254 4.40 -7.92 -0.80
C GLY A 254 4.56 -7.64 0.71
N GLY A 255 3.81 -8.30 1.55
CA GLY A 255 3.97 -8.22 3.01
C GLY A 255 5.24 -8.90 3.54
N LYS A 256 5.85 -9.83 2.81
CA LYS A 256 7.03 -10.58 3.26
C LYS A 256 8.17 -9.69 3.75
N GLU A 257 8.34 -8.51 3.19
CA GLU A 257 9.41 -7.57 3.58
C GLU A 257 9.30 -7.03 5.01
N PHE A 258 8.12 -7.13 5.65
CA PHE A 258 7.92 -6.67 7.04
C PHE A 258 7.36 -7.75 7.97
N TRP A 259 7.04 -8.94 7.45
CA TRP A 259 6.42 -10.02 8.22
C TRP A 259 7.43 -10.71 9.12
N ASN A 260 7.73 -10.11 10.27
CA ASN A 260 8.72 -10.58 11.23
C ASN A 260 8.08 -10.93 12.57
N ALA A 261 8.40 -12.12 13.10
CA ALA A 261 8.05 -12.49 14.48
C ALA A 261 8.70 -11.49 15.48
N PRO A 262 8.11 -11.29 16.67
CA PRO A 262 6.96 -12.01 17.23
C PRO A 262 5.60 -11.35 16.98
N ILE A 263 5.52 -10.24 16.28
CA ILE A 263 4.24 -9.54 16.07
C ILE A 263 3.48 -10.00 14.81
N PHE A 264 4.10 -10.87 14.02
CA PHE A 264 3.51 -11.45 12.81
C PHE A 264 3.64 -12.97 12.80
N ASP A 265 2.56 -13.67 12.49
CA ASP A 265 2.54 -15.10 12.23
C ASP A 265 2.06 -15.36 10.80
N GLU A 266 2.98 -15.74 9.90
CA GLU A 266 2.65 -16.05 8.52
C GLU A 266 1.88 -17.37 8.40
N VAL A 267 0.89 -17.35 7.51
CA VAL A 267 0.16 -18.54 7.04
C VAL A 267 0.18 -18.53 5.51
N PHE A 268 0.43 -19.67 4.90
CA PHE A 268 0.33 -19.80 3.43
C PHE A 268 -1.12 -19.64 2.98
N SER A 269 -1.30 -18.93 1.87
CA SER A 269 -2.65 -18.68 1.32
C SER A 269 -3.41 -19.97 1.09
N GLY A 270 -4.63 -20.06 1.64
CA GLY A 270 -5.47 -21.25 1.54
C GLY A 270 -5.28 -22.30 2.64
N ASP A 271 -4.25 -22.22 3.47
CA ASP A 271 -4.05 -23.15 4.61
C ASP A 271 -4.89 -22.72 5.83
N ILE A 272 -6.19 -22.95 5.73
CA ILE A 272 -7.16 -22.61 6.78
C ILE A 272 -6.92 -23.34 8.10
N ARG A 273 -6.43 -24.59 8.05
CA ARG A 273 -6.17 -25.39 9.26
C ARG A 273 -5.04 -24.80 10.07
N THR A 274 -3.92 -24.51 9.45
CA THR A 274 -2.78 -23.85 10.10
C THR A 274 -3.19 -22.46 10.60
N PHE A 275 -3.98 -21.72 9.82
CA PHE A 275 -4.50 -20.42 10.23
C PHE A 275 -5.32 -20.52 11.54
N ALA A 276 -6.31 -21.40 11.57
CA ALA A 276 -7.14 -21.61 12.76
C ALA A 276 -6.29 -22.01 13.97
N LYS A 277 -5.36 -22.95 13.80
CA LYS A 277 -4.46 -23.39 14.86
C LYS A 277 -3.62 -22.25 15.43
N LYS A 278 -2.96 -21.46 14.56
CA LYS A 278 -2.17 -20.32 15.01
C LYS A 278 -2.97 -19.28 15.77
N VAL A 279 -4.21 -19.00 15.36
CA VAL A 279 -5.10 -18.08 16.09
C VAL A 279 -5.46 -18.62 17.46
N ILE A 280 -5.87 -19.90 17.55
CA ILE A 280 -6.25 -20.57 18.81
C ILE A 280 -5.05 -20.61 19.77
N ASP A 281 -3.88 -21.01 19.27
CA ASP A 281 -2.63 -21.07 20.04
C ASP A 281 -2.25 -19.67 20.57
N LYS A 282 -2.38 -18.62 19.76
CA LYS A 282 -2.05 -17.25 20.15
C LYS A 282 -3.05 -16.71 21.18
N VAL A 283 -4.33 -16.99 21.03
CA VAL A 283 -5.35 -16.63 22.04
C VAL A 283 -5.05 -17.34 23.37
N THR A 284 -4.72 -18.62 23.31
CA THR A 284 -4.35 -19.41 24.50
C THR A 284 -3.10 -18.86 25.18
N ASP A 285 -2.10 -18.46 24.39
CA ASP A 285 -0.88 -17.83 24.88
C ASP A 285 -1.18 -16.50 25.59
N PHE A 286 -2.02 -15.64 25.02
CA PHE A 286 -2.41 -14.38 25.64
C PHE A 286 -3.24 -14.55 26.93
N GLU A 287 -4.09 -15.58 27.01
CA GLU A 287 -4.82 -15.91 28.24
C GLU A 287 -3.89 -16.44 29.35
N LYS A 288 -2.88 -17.23 28.99
CA LYS A 288 -1.98 -17.87 29.93
C LYS A 288 -0.82 -16.96 30.38
N ASN A 289 -0.16 -16.30 29.43
CA ASN A 289 1.07 -15.56 29.63
C ASN A 289 0.87 -14.04 29.64
N GLY A 290 -0.33 -13.57 29.31
CA GLY A 290 -0.67 -12.16 29.19
C GLY A 290 -0.26 -11.54 27.84
N TYR A 291 -0.82 -10.39 27.59
CA TYR A 291 -0.53 -9.55 26.42
C TYR A 291 0.42 -8.44 26.87
N ILE A 292 1.74 -8.61 26.62
CA ILE A 292 2.81 -7.83 27.27
C ILE A 292 3.40 -6.81 26.30
N PHE A 293 3.28 -5.51 26.62
CA PHE A 293 3.74 -4.41 25.77
C PHE A 293 5.21 -4.50 25.37
N ASN A 294 6.08 -4.81 26.33
CA ASN A 294 7.53 -4.88 26.10
C ASN A 294 7.94 -5.91 25.04
N ASN A 295 7.13 -6.95 24.82
CA ASN A 295 7.36 -7.93 23.76
C ASN A 295 7.05 -7.39 22.36
N PHE A 296 6.25 -6.34 22.25
CA PHE A 296 5.80 -5.75 20.98
C PHE A 296 6.58 -4.47 20.64
N LYS A 297 6.87 -3.65 21.66
CA LYS A 297 7.42 -2.30 21.51
C LYS A 297 8.62 -2.19 20.56
N PRO A 298 9.68 -3.02 20.67
CA PRO A 298 10.84 -2.93 19.78
C PRO A 298 10.49 -3.15 18.29
N TYR A 299 9.52 -4.00 18.02
CA TYR A 299 9.09 -4.33 16.65
C TYR A 299 8.14 -3.28 16.09
N ILE A 300 7.28 -2.70 16.94
CA ILE A 300 6.43 -1.56 16.58
C ILE A 300 7.31 -0.37 16.20
N ASP A 301 8.37 -0.08 16.99
CA ASP A 301 9.27 1.03 16.72
C ASP A 301 10.05 0.83 15.41
N LYS A 302 10.57 -0.38 15.19
CA LYS A 302 11.27 -0.72 13.94
C LYS A 302 10.35 -0.58 12.73
N LEU A 303 9.09 -1.01 12.85
CA LEU A 303 8.09 -0.89 11.81
C LEU A 303 7.71 0.57 11.56
N ALA A 304 7.56 1.37 12.62
CA ALA A 304 7.26 2.79 12.55
C ALA A 304 8.40 3.57 11.87
N ASP A 305 9.67 3.26 12.17
CA ASP A 305 10.82 3.84 11.47
C ASP A 305 10.83 3.46 9.99
N LYS A 306 10.68 2.17 9.67
CA LYS A 306 10.67 1.67 8.28
C LYS A 306 9.63 2.38 7.41
N TYR A 307 8.42 2.59 7.96
CA TYR A 307 7.28 3.20 7.26
C TYR A 307 7.02 4.64 7.73
N SER A 308 8.08 5.37 8.09
CA SER A 308 8.00 6.78 8.49
C SER A 308 7.89 7.72 7.29
N VAL A 309 7.35 8.92 7.55
CA VAL A 309 7.26 10.01 6.55
C VAL A 309 8.66 10.46 6.11
N GLU A 310 9.62 10.41 7.01
CA GLU A 310 11.01 10.79 6.79
C GLU A 310 11.67 9.85 5.76
N LYS A 311 11.44 8.53 5.86
CA LYS A 311 11.92 7.56 4.87
C LYS A 311 11.26 7.76 3.51
N GLU A 312 9.96 8.04 3.47
CA GLU A 312 9.26 8.35 2.23
C GLU A 312 9.82 9.62 1.58
N LYS A 313 9.98 10.71 2.33
CA LYS A 313 10.59 11.96 1.85
C LYS A 313 12.00 11.76 1.32
N SER A 314 12.83 11.00 2.03
CA SER A 314 14.20 10.69 1.60
C SER A 314 14.21 9.98 0.25
N SER A 315 13.37 8.97 0.06
CA SER A 315 13.27 8.25 -1.22
C SER A 315 12.74 9.13 -2.35
N LEU A 316 11.78 10.02 -2.06
CA LEU A 316 11.27 11.00 -3.05
C LEU A 316 12.30 12.08 -3.40
N SER A 317 13.17 12.47 -2.47
CA SER A 317 14.29 13.39 -2.77
C SER A 317 15.26 12.76 -3.76
N SER A 318 15.59 11.48 -3.59
CA SER A 318 16.42 10.74 -4.56
C SER A 318 15.75 10.64 -5.93
N LEU A 319 14.44 10.48 -5.98
CA LEU A 319 13.67 10.50 -7.22
C LEU A 319 13.74 11.88 -7.92
N ILE A 320 13.63 12.98 -7.16
CA ILE A 320 13.73 14.34 -7.73
C ILE A 320 15.08 14.55 -8.41
N GLU A 321 16.18 14.11 -7.81
CA GLU A 321 17.51 14.23 -8.40
C GLU A 321 17.62 13.45 -9.73
N GLN A 322 17.01 12.28 -9.81
CA GLN A 322 16.98 11.53 -11.08
C GLN A 322 16.16 12.24 -12.16
N ILE A 323 14.97 12.75 -11.80
CA ILE A 323 14.09 13.45 -12.76
C ILE A 323 14.74 14.75 -13.29
N LYS A 324 15.59 15.42 -12.52
CA LYS A 324 16.32 16.62 -12.98
C LYS A 324 17.27 16.33 -14.14
N ASN A 325 17.74 15.11 -14.28
CA ASN A 325 18.65 14.69 -15.33
C ASN A 325 17.93 14.44 -16.66
N PHE A 326 16.62 14.50 -16.72
CA PHE A 326 15.78 14.32 -17.90
C PHE A 326 15.19 15.66 -18.37
#